data_656eaf4847a326ca555d0dcb1c963129
#
_entry.id   656eaf4847a326ca555d0dcb1c963129
#
_cell.length_a   1.000
_cell.length_b   1.000
_cell.length_c   1.000
_cell.angle_alpha   90.00
_cell.angle_beta   90.00
_cell.angle_gamma   90.00
#
_symmetry.space_group_name_H-M   'P 1'
#
loop_
_entity.id
_entity.type
_entity.pdbx_description
1 polymer ?
#
loop_
_entity_poly.entity_id
_entity_poly.type
_entity_poly.pdbx_seq_one_letter_code
_entity_poly.pdbx_strand_id
1 'polypeptide(L)'
;MTAADPDLPLVYSCSGCSSAAQLANHVALQLDRRGVAEMSCIAGVGGDVPHLMKIVRSGRPIIALDGCPLVCVKSTLARHGIAADRHYQLQQYGVKKRTHEDFDPVQAALVLERVEADQAAQPLQRPAVAEASHG
;
A
#
# COMPACT_ATOMS: atom_id res chain seq x y z
N MET A 1 -3.56 12.63 16.77
CA MET A 1 -2.80 12.17 15.65
C MET A 1 -1.48 11.59 16.07
N THR A 2 -1.11 10.46 15.53
CA THR A 2 0.11 9.82 15.93
C THR A 2 1.25 10.26 15.07
N ALA A 3 2.41 10.32 15.62
CA ALA A 3 3.59 10.60 14.84
C ALA A 3 3.89 9.40 13.94
N ALA A 4 4.58 9.64 12.86
CA ALA A 4 4.98 8.56 11.98
C ALA A 4 5.85 7.57 12.72
N ASP A 5 5.65 6.29 12.47
CA ASP A 5 6.44 5.22 13.06
C ASP A 5 7.31 4.62 11.95
N PRO A 6 8.62 4.86 11.97
CA PRO A 6 9.49 4.38 10.90
C PRO A 6 9.65 2.87 10.87
N ASP A 7 9.14 2.16 11.88
CA ASP A 7 9.22 0.72 11.88
C ASP A 7 8.01 0.08 11.17
N LEU A 8 6.96 0.85 10.94
CA LEU A 8 5.81 0.32 10.21
C LEU A 8 6.13 0.20 8.72
N PRO A 9 5.52 -0.76 8.03
CA PRO A 9 5.67 -0.80 6.58
C PRO A 9 4.96 0.40 5.95
N LEU A 10 5.40 0.76 4.77
CA LEU A 10 4.70 1.75 3.96
C LEU A 10 3.58 1.04 3.21
N VAL A 11 2.46 1.72 3.00
CA VAL A 11 1.42 1.20 2.12
C VAL A 11 1.16 2.19 1.01
N TYR A 12 1.05 1.67 -0.21
CA TYR A 12 0.71 2.43 -1.41
C TYR A 12 -0.53 1.81 -2.01
N SER A 13 -1.44 2.63 -2.49
CA SER A 13 -2.63 2.15 -3.18
C SER A 13 -2.75 2.82 -4.52
N CYS A 14 -3.41 2.16 -5.45
CA CYS A 14 -3.84 2.85 -6.64
C CYS A 14 -4.95 3.82 -6.24
N SER A 15 -5.22 4.75 -7.10
CA SER A 15 -6.26 5.73 -6.90
C SER A 15 -6.78 6.09 -8.28
N GLY A 16 -8.00 6.49 -8.35
CA GLY A 16 -8.58 6.80 -9.64
C GLY A 16 -10.08 6.75 -9.58
N CYS A 17 -10.70 6.73 -10.74
CA CYS A 17 -12.15 6.90 -10.83
C CYS A 17 -12.96 5.62 -10.65
N SER A 18 -12.35 4.45 -10.71
CA SER A 18 -13.11 3.21 -10.57
C SER A 18 -13.42 2.88 -9.11
N SER A 19 -14.46 2.09 -8.89
CA SER A 19 -14.80 1.63 -7.56
C SER A 19 -13.66 0.82 -6.94
N ALA A 20 -12.98 0.00 -7.73
CA ALA A 20 -11.86 -0.81 -7.24
C ALA A 20 -10.69 0.07 -6.79
N ALA A 21 -10.38 1.14 -7.54
CA ALA A 21 -9.32 2.06 -7.15
C ALA A 21 -9.67 2.79 -5.87
N GLN A 22 -10.91 3.23 -5.73
CA GLN A 22 -11.34 3.93 -4.53
C GLN A 22 -11.37 2.99 -3.32
N LEU A 23 -11.71 1.73 -3.52
CA LEU A 23 -11.69 0.74 -2.45
C LEU A 23 -10.24 0.53 -1.99
N ALA A 24 -9.30 0.39 -2.92
CA ALA A 24 -7.89 0.23 -2.57
C ALA A 24 -7.39 1.43 -1.76
N ASN A 25 -7.73 2.64 -2.19
CA ASN A 25 -7.35 3.85 -1.48
C ASN A 25 -7.95 3.89 -0.07
N HIS A 26 -9.21 3.50 0.05
CA HIS A 26 -9.90 3.47 1.34
C HIS A 26 -9.20 2.49 2.31
N VAL A 27 -8.85 1.30 1.82
CA VAL A 27 -8.17 0.30 2.65
C VAL A 27 -6.82 0.83 3.11
N ALA A 28 -6.06 1.47 2.22
CA ALA A 28 -4.77 2.05 2.59
C ALA A 28 -4.93 3.12 3.66
N LEU A 29 -5.93 3.98 3.53
CA LEU A 29 -6.22 5.01 4.55
C LEU A 29 -6.54 4.37 5.89
N GLN A 30 -7.33 3.31 5.90
CA GLN A 30 -7.71 2.64 7.14
C GLN A 30 -6.49 1.98 7.80
N LEU A 31 -5.60 1.36 7.02
CA LEU A 31 -4.38 0.79 7.56
C LEU A 31 -3.52 1.87 8.23
N ASP A 32 -3.46 3.03 7.63
CA ASP A 32 -2.73 4.17 8.18
C ASP A 32 -3.36 4.65 9.49
N ARG A 33 -4.68 4.87 9.50
CA ARG A 33 -5.38 5.39 10.67
C ARG A 33 -5.33 4.41 11.84
N ARG A 34 -5.24 3.12 11.55
CA ARG A 34 -5.18 2.08 12.58
C ARG A 34 -3.76 1.75 13.04
N GLY A 35 -2.76 2.41 12.46
CA GLY A 35 -1.37 2.18 12.84
C GLY A 35 -0.80 0.83 12.39
N VAL A 36 -1.39 0.22 11.37
CA VAL A 36 -0.93 -1.05 10.81
C VAL A 36 0.18 -0.82 9.80
N ALA A 37 0.07 0.26 9.03
CA ALA A 37 1.06 0.65 8.02
C ALA A 37 0.96 2.16 7.84
N GLU A 38 2.00 2.77 7.33
CA GLU A 38 1.96 4.21 7.05
C GLU A 38 1.73 4.42 5.57
N MET A 39 0.69 5.17 5.22
CA MET A 39 0.38 5.44 3.82
C MET A 39 1.26 6.54 3.27
N SER A 40 1.86 6.32 2.12
CA SER A 40 2.56 7.35 1.39
C SER A 40 1.88 7.55 0.04
N CYS A 41 2.38 8.49 -0.75
CA CYS A 41 1.69 8.95 -1.95
C CYS A 41 2.25 8.32 -3.22
N ILE A 42 1.47 7.43 -3.83
CA ILE A 42 1.88 6.80 -5.07
C ILE A 42 1.99 7.83 -6.22
N ALA A 43 1.15 8.86 -6.19
CA ALA A 43 1.22 9.91 -7.21
C ALA A 43 2.56 10.63 -7.18
N GLY A 44 3.10 10.85 -5.99
CA GLY A 44 4.41 11.49 -5.85
C GLY A 44 5.54 10.59 -6.33
N VAL A 45 5.41 9.28 -6.15
CA VAL A 45 6.38 8.34 -6.70
C VAL A 45 6.29 8.36 -8.22
N GLY A 46 5.08 8.38 -8.76
CA GLY A 46 4.87 8.47 -10.20
C GLY A 46 5.40 9.76 -10.81
N GLY A 47 5.35 10.85 -10.04
CA GLY A 47 5.81 12.16 -10.50
C GLY A 47 7.26 12.47 -10.17
N ASP A 48 7.98 11.51 -9.60
CA ASP A 48 9.39 11.69 -9.24
C ASP A 48 9.59 12.83 -8.23
N VAL A 49 8.63 13.04 -7.33
CA VAL A 49 8.72 14.10 -6.33
C VAL A 49 9.82 13.73 -5.32
N PRO A 50 10.87 14.54 -5.19
CA PRO A 50 12.07 14.13 -4.42
C PRO A 50 11.80 13.65 -3.01
N HIS A 51 10.96 14.36 -2.26
CA HIS A 51 10.65 13.98 -0.88
C HIS A 51 9.99 12.59 -0.82
N LEU A 52 9.08 12.32 -1.75
CA LEU A 52 8.34 11.06 -1.77
C LEU A 52 9.18 9.92 -2.33
N MET A 53 10.11 10.22 -3.24
CA MET A 53 11.07 9.24 -3.72
C MET A 53 12.03 8.85 -2.61
N LYS A 54 12.41 9.79 -1.76
CA LYS A 54 13.29 9.50 -0.63
C LYS A 54 12.62 8.52 0.33
N ILE A 55 11.32 8.69 0.57
CA ILE A 55 10.57 7.82 1.46
C ILE A 55 10.46 6.41 0.87
N VAL A 56 10.11 6.28 -0.39
CA VAL A 56 9.92 4.96 -1.00
C VAL A 56 11.25 4.18 -1.07
N ARG A 57 12.38 4.88 -1.11
CA ARG A 57 13.71 4.25 -1.12
C ARG A 57 14.35 4.14 0.25
N SER A 58 13.60 4.39 1.31
CA SER A 58 14.15 4.44 2.66
C SER A 58 14.50 3.08 3.26
N GLY A 59 14.19 2.00 2.57
CA GLY A 59 14.45 0.64 3.10
C GLY A 59 13.29 0.08 3.91
N ARG A 60 12.21 0.84 4.06
CA ARG A 60 11.02 0.34 4.75
C ARG A 60 10.30 -0.66 3.86
N PRO A 61 9.73 -1.74 4.43
CA PRO A 61 8.94 -2.69 3.65
C PRO A 61 7.74 -2.00 3.03
N ILE A 62 7.28 -2.52 1.90
CA ILE A 62 6.20 -1.92 1.12
C ILE A 62 5.07 -2.91 0.93
N ILE A 63 3.86 -2.47 1.25
CA ILE A 63 2.61 -3.16 0.92
C ILE A 63 1.99 -2.38 -0.23
N ALA A 64 1.65 -3.05 -1.31
CA ALA A 64 1.02 -2.42 -2.46
C ALA A 64 -0.40 -2.97 -2.64
N LEU A 65 -1.37 -2.07 -2.82
CA LEU A 65 -2.77 -2.42 -3.03
C LEU A 65 -3.19 -1.94 -4.41
N ASP A 66 -3.41 -2.88 -5.32
CA ASP A 66 -3.92 -2.59 -6.65
C ASP A 66 -5.35 -3.11 -6.78
N GLY A 67 -6.27 -2.24 -7.16
CA GLY A 67 -7.68 -2.61 -7.22
C GLY A 67 -8.03 -3.52 -8.38
N CYS A 68 -7.31 -3.45 -9.47
CA CYS A 68 -7.65 -4.19 -10.69
C CYS A 68 -6.39 -4.71 -11.40
N PRO A 69 -6.57 -5.51 -12.47
CA PRO A 69 -5.45 -6.13 -13.20
C PRO A 69 -4.48 -5.17 -13.86
N LEU A 70 -4.79 -3.88 -13.95
CA LEU A 70 -3.87 -2.91 -14.53
C LEU A 70 -2.65 -2.71 -13.65
N VAL A 71 -2.75 -3.03 -12.36
CA VAL A 71 -1.68 -2.98 -11.37
C VAL A 71 -0.85 -1.71 -11.42
N CYS A 72 -1.53 -0.58 -11.33
CA CYS A 72 -0.88 0.73 -11.43
C CYS A 72 0.20 0.98 -10.37
N VAL A 73 0.00 0.51 -9.15
CA VAL A 73 0.99 0.68 -8.09
C VAL A 73 2.23 -0.15 -8.42
N LYS A 74 2.02 -1.42 -8.77
CA LYS A 74 3.13 -2.29 -9.12
C LYS A 74 3.93 -1.71 -10.27
N SER A 75 3.24 -1.21 -11.29
CA SER A 75 3.90 -0.62 -12.47
C SER A 75 4.66 0.64 -12.12
N THR A 76 4.08 1.49 -11.28
CA THR A 76 4.73 2.73 -10.87
C THR A 76 6.00 2.45 -10.07
N LEU A 77 5.95 1.49 -9.14
CA LEU A 77 7.13 1.10 -8.37
C LEU A 77 8.19 0.48 -9.29
N ALA A 78 7.76 -0.38 -10.21
CA ALA A 78 8.69 -1.07 -11.13
C ALA A 78 9.45 -0.09 -12.00
N ARG A 79 8.84 1.03 -12.37
CA ARG A 79 9.51 2.06 -13.16
C ARG A 79 10.77 2.57 -12.45
N HIS A 80 10.77 2.53 -11.13
CA HIS A 80 11.90 2.96 -10.31
C HIS A 80 12.76 1.80 -9.80
N GLY A 81 12.55 0.59 -10.34
CA GLY A 81 13.29 -0.58 -9.91
C GLY A 81 12.90 -1.08 -8.52
N ILE A 82 11.70 -0.73 -8.07
CA ILE A 82 11.22 -1.09 -6.73
C ILE A 82 10.15 -2.16 -6.84
N ALA A 83 10.19 -3.14 -5.95
CA ALA A 83 9.16 -4.16 -5.84
C ALA A 83 8.54 -4.09 -4.45
N ALA A 84 7.23 -4.32 -4.36
CA ALA A 84 6.58 -4.39 -3.08
C ALA A 84 6.95 -5.70 -2.37
N ASP A 85 7.02 -5.65 -1.05
CA ASP A 85 7.27 -6.85 -0.25
C ASP A 85 6.01 -7.69 -0.14
N ARG A 86 4.84 -7.06 -0.24
CA ARG A 86 3.56 -7.75 -0.26
C ARG A 86 2.64 -6.99 -1.21
N HIS A 87 2.08 -7.69 -2.18
CA HIS A 87 1.23 -7.08 -3.20
C HIS A 87 -0.15 -7.75 -3.19
N TYR A 88 -1.19 -6.91 -3.12
CA TYR A 88 -2.57 -7.37 -3.21
C TYR A 88 -3.18 -6.84 -4.50
N GLN A 89 -3.67 -7.75 -5.33
CA GLN A 89 -4.41 -7.40 -6.51
C GLN A 89 -5.85 -7.73 -6.18
N LEU A 90 -6.64 -6.71 -5.88
CA LEU A 90 -7.89 -6.89 -5.17
C LEU A 90 -8.97 -7.67 -5.92
N GLN A 91 -8.93 -7.67 -7.25
CA GLN A 91 -9.90 -8.47 -7.95
C GLN A 91 -9.74 -9.97 -7.65
N GLN A 92 -8.56 -10.40 -7.17
CA GLN A 92 -8.34 -11.77 -6.76
C GLN A 92 -9.01 -12.09 -5.43
N TYR A 93 -9.51 -11.05 -4.76
CA TYR A 93 -10.22 -11.17 -3.49
C TYR A 93 -11.69 -10.80 -3.66
N GLY A 94 -12.20 -10.87 -4.90
CA GLY A 94 -13.61 -10.65 -5.16
C GLY A 94 -14.01 -9.22 -5.47
N VAL A 95 -13.08 -8.29 -5.51
CA VAL A 95 -13.39 -6.90 -5.82
C VAL A 95 -13.59 -6.74 -7.32
N LYS A 96 -14.77 -6.24 -7.71
CA LYS A 96 -15.07 -6.00 -9.12
C LYS A 96 -14.90 -4.53 -9.43
N LYS A 97 -14.22 -4.25 -10.54
CA LYS A 97 -14.03 -2.89 -10.99
C LYS A 97 -15.28 -2.39 -11.70
N ARG A 98 -15.81 -1.27 -11.24
CA ARG A 98 -16.96 -0.62 -11.86
C ARG A 98 -16.64 0.86 -12.06
N THR A 99 -17.19 1.43 -13.11
CA THR A 99 -17.01 2.85 -13.38
C THR A 99 -18.28 3.60 -12.97
N HIS A 100 -18.10 4.85 -12.53
CA HIS A 100 -19.20 5.74 -12.15
C HIS A 100 -20.02 5.26 -10.94
N GLU A 101 -19.42 4.38 -10.12
CA GLU A 101 -20.08 3.86 -8.91
C GLU A 101 -19.10 3.88 -7.75
N ASP A 102 -19.64 3.99 -6.55
CA ASP A 102 -18.82 3.91 -5.35
C ASP A 102 -18.51 2.45 -5.01
N PHE A 103 -17.50 2.24 -4.20
CA PHE A 103 -17.15 0.90 -3.77
C PHE A 103 -18.10 0.40 -2.69
N ASP A 104 -18.16 -0.92 -2.53
CA ASP A 104 -18.99 -1.55 -1.51
C ASP A 104 -18.27 -1.50 -0.16
N PRO A 105 -18.84 -0.83 0.86
CA PRO A 105 -18.19 -0.73 2.17
C PRO A 105 -17.99 -2.07 2.86
N VAL A 106 -18.88 -3.03 2.64
CA VAL A 106 -18.75 -4.37 3.23
C VAL A 106 -17.55 -5.08 2.64
N GLN A 107 -17.41 -4.97 1.32
CA GLN A 107 -16.27 -5.58 0.65
C GLN A 107 -14.96 -4.92 1.07
N ALA A 108 -14.97 -3.60 1.26
CA ALA A 108 -13.79 -2.89 1.74
C ALA A 108 -13.39 -3.37 3.13
N ALA A 109 -14.36 -3.61 4.00
CA ALA A 109 -14.09 -4.11 5.34
C ALA A 109 -13.47 -5.51 5.31
N LEU A 110 -13.93 -6.37 4.41
CA LEU A 110 -13.39 -7.72 4.27
C LEU A 110 -11.93 -7.69 3.77
N VAL A 111 -11.65 -6.82 2.80
CA VAL A 111 -10.29 -6.66 2.30
C VAL A 111 -9.37 -6.12 3.39
N LEU A 112 -9.83 -5.12 4.12
CA LEU A 112 -9.05 -4.54 5.22
C LEU A 112 -8.72 -5.61 6.27
N GLU A 113 -9.72 -6.42 6.64
CA GLU A 113 -9.54 -7.48 7.59
C GLU A 113 -8.49 -8.48 7.12
N ARG A 114 -8.50 -8.82 5.84
CA ARG A 114 -7.54 -9.74 5.27
C ARG A 114 -6.11 -9.17 5.35
N VAL A 115 -5.94 -7.91 4.97
CA VAL A 115 -4.61 -7.29 5.00
C VAL A 115 -4.10 -7.19 6.43
N GLU A 116 -4.98 -6.81 7.37
CA GLU A 116 -4.60 -6.73 8.79
C GLU A 116 -4.20 -8.11 9.32
N ALA A 117 -4.94 -9.15 8.96
CA ALA A 117 -4.64 -10.50 9.41
C ALA A 117 -3.30 -10.99 8.87
N ASP A 118 -3.02 -10.70 7.61
CA ASP A 118 -1.76 -11.09 6.99
C ASP A 118 -0.59 -10.37 7.66
N GLN A 119 -0.75 -9.09 7.97
CA GLN A 119 0.29 -8.31 8.62
C GLN A 119 0.52 -8.81 10.06
N ALA A 120 -0.54 -9.21 10.75
CA ALA A 120 -0.41 -9.75 12.09
C ALA A 120 0.29 -11.11 12.08
N ALA A 121 -0.01 -11.95 11.07
CA ALA A 121 0.56 -13.29 10.98
C ALA A 121 2.02 -13.28 10.51
N GLN A 122 2.36 -12.39 9.61
CA GLN A 122 3.71 -12.27 9.05
C GLN A 122 4.08 -10.80 8.95
N PRO A 123 4.44 -10.19 10.06
CA PRO A 123 4.70 -8.75 10.07
C PRO A 123 5.83 -8.35 9.15
N LEU A 124 5.59 -7.32 8.35
CA LEU A 124 6.62 -6.67 7.58
C LEU A 124 7.16 -5.53 8.43
N GLN A 125 8.44 -5.55 8.71
CA GLN A 125 9.08 -4.54 9.52
C GLN A 125 10.41 -4.18 8.90
N ARG A 126 10.87 -2.97 9.21
CA ARG A 126 12.22 -2.59 8.81
C ARG A 126 13.20 -3.57 9.44
N PRO A 127 14.17 -4.07 8.67
CA PRO A 127 15.15 -5.00 9.21
C PRO A 127 15.83 -4.44 10.44
N ALA A 128 16.22 -5.30 11.36
CA ALA A 128 16.89 -4.87 12.56
C ALA A 128 18.20 -4.24 12.19
N VAL A 129 18.62 -3.35 13.04
CA VAL A 129 19.75 -2.61 12.76
C VAL A 129 20.91 -3.31 12.41
N ALA A 130 20.95 -4.38 12.86
CA ALA A 130 22.08 -5.05 12.59
C ALA A 130 22.41 -4.98 11.20
N GLU A 131 21.43 -4.92 10.51
CA GLU A 131 21.69 -4.88 9.25
C GLU A 131 22.43 -3.77 8.97
N ALA A 132 22.30 -3.02 9.69
CA ALA A 132 23.07 -1.95 9.40
C ALA A 132 24.43 -2.37 9.66
N SER A 133 24.46 -3.10 9.95
CA SER A 133 25.65 -3.21 10.14
C SER A 133 26.52 -3.31 9.38
N HIS A 134 26.02 -3.16 9.08
CA HIS A 134 26.70 -2.98 8.64
C HIS A 134 27.33 -2.47 8.38
N GLY A 135 26.84 -2.63 8.59
CA GLY A 135 27.89 -2.39 8.02
C GLY A 135 28.61 -2.30 8.12
#